data_e7a184f48c4baf09d846d47013be5a6d
#
_entry.id   e7a184f48c4baf09d846d47013be5a6d
#
_cell.length_a   1.000
_cell.length_b   1.000
_cell.length_c   1.000
_cell.angle_alpha   90.00
_cell.angle_beta   90.00
_cell.angle_gamma   90.00
#
_symmetry.space_group_name_H-M   'P 1'
#
loop_
_entity.id
_entity.type
_entity.pdbx_description
1 polymer ?
#
loop_
_entity_poly.entity_id
_entity_poly.type
_entity_poly.pdbx_seq_one_letter_code
_entity_poly.pdbx_strand_id
1 'polypeptide(L)'
;MSWMLDKEIKRELPKEWRGVIPTEVFLEEAEKIVKEANARDIQLRILGGLGVAFHSQEFRDFARKLGRVGTGAIEGQEYSDIDLMSYRKHRDKVKELFSDMKYAKRRATLSSAASERQIYYHPKGWFYVDVFFDKLVVANHPINFVGRLELDFPTVTVTDILLEKIQMWEAFSIKDLKDCLILLRTHSIEEKIQKETIDANYVAKLLSEDWGFWFTATTNLKKIKKFIFEIEKLGVEVGLDPRQLKNEEVLQITEKIDKLLERVEKEPKSFKWKMRAKVGTKKRWYNPVERPETVGGFGIWETLLEK
;
A
#
# COMPACT_ATOMS: atom_id res chain seq x y z
N MET A 1 5.23 -18.23 -3.06
CA MET A 1 6.68 -18.49 -3.02
C MET A 1 7.11 -18.42 -1.58
N SER A 2 7.50 -19.53 -0.98
CA SER A 2 8.20 -19.50 0.29
C SER A 2 9.37 -18.55 0.12
N TRP A 3 9.39 -17.44 0.85
CA TRP A 3 10.51 -16.52 0.94
C TRP A 3 11.65 -17.27 1.63
N MET A 4 12.33 -18.11 0.85
CA MET A 4 13.62 -18.61 1.28
C MET A 4 14.52 -17.38 1.37
N LEU A 5 14.70 -16.89 2.59
CA LEU A 5 15.90 -16.17 2.95
C LEU A 5 17.03 -16.96 2.33
N ASP A 6 17.85 -16.33 1.48
CA ASP A 6 19.06 -16.96 0.99
C ASP A 6 19.70 -17.69 2.18
N LYS A 7 20.03 -18.97 2.02
CA LYS A 7 20.45 -19.90 3.10
C LYS A 7 21.61 -19.39 3.98
N GLU A 8 22.15 -18.21 3.65
CA GLU A 8 23.32 -17.60 4.30
C GLU A 8 22.97 -16.64 5.46
N ILE A 9 21.70 -16.18 5.61
CA ILE A 9 21.33 -15.27 6.69
C ILE A 9 20.55 -16.02 7.74
N LYS A 10 21.23 -16.37 8.86
CA LYS A 10 20.55 -16.95 10.02
C LYS A 10 19.67 -15.90 10.67
N ARG A 11 18.37 -16.18 10.72
CA ARG A 11 17.38 -15.37 11.43
C ARG A 11 17.44 -15.71 12.91
N GLU A 12 18.11 -14.89 13.71
CA GLU A 12 18.11 -15.00 15.17
C GLU A 12 17.18 -13.95 15.76
N LEU A 13 15.97 -14.39 16.15
CA LEU A 13 15.04 -13.53 16.85
C LEU A 13 15.30 -13.57 18.36
N PRO A 14 15.18 -12.44 19.07
CA PRO A 14 15.14 -12.41 20.52
C PRO A 14 14.09 -13.38 21.07
N LYS A 15 14.44 -14.12 22.13
CA LYS A 15 13.55 -15.15 22.71
C LYS A 15 12.23 -14.56 23.20
N GLU A 16 12.26 -13.33 23.70
CA GLU A 16 11.12 -12.56 24.18
C GLU A 16 10.09 -12.28 23.08
N TRP A 17 10.48 -12.29 21.81
CA TRP A 17 9.59 -12.09 20.67
C TRP A 17 8.81 -13.35 20.28
N ARG A 18 9.11 -14.48 20.88
CA ARG A 18 8.40 -15.75 20.66
C ARG A 18 8.21 -16.12 19.19
N GLY A 19 9.18 -15.75 18.34
CA GLY A 19 9.14 -16.02 16.90
C GLY A 19 8.43 -14.97 16.04
N VAL A 20 7.85 -13.93 16.65
CA VAL A 20 7.11 -12.85 15.97
C VAL A 20 7.82 -11.52 16.20
N ILE A 21 8.14 -10.81 15.12
CA ILE A 21 8.74 -9.48 15.22
C ILE A 21 7.66 -8.47 15.61
N PRO A 22 7.85 -7.72 16.71
CA PRO A 22 6.91 -6.69 17.12
C PRO A 22 6.73 -5.60 16.05
N THR A 23 5.52 -5.07 15.95
CA THR A 23 5.19 -3.96 15.03
C THR A 23 6.09 -2.75 15.25
N GLU A 24 6.40 -2.43 16.49
CA GLU A 24 7.24 -1.31 16.91
C GLU A 24 8.63 -1.39 16.29
N VAL A 25 9.21 -2.59 16.17
CA VAL A 25 10.53 -2.80 15.54
C VAL A 25 10.52 -2.37 14.07
N PHE A 26 9.45 -2.67 13.34
CA PHE A 26 9.32 -2.22 11.95
C PHE A 26 9.15 -0.70 11.84
N LEU A 27 8.34 -0.11 12.72
CA LEU A 27 8.10 1.33 12.73
C LEU A 27 9.37 2.10 13.08
N GLU A 28 10.06 1.73 14.15
CA GLU A 28 11.30 2.36 14.61
C GLU A 28 12.40 2.24 13.56
N GLU A 29 12.59 1.06 12.95
CA GLU A 29 13.64 0.87 11.96
C GLU A 29 13.33 1.60 10.65
N ALA A 30 12.06 1.60 10.19
CA ALA A 30 11.66 2.37 9.01
C ALA A 30 11.89 3.88 9.22
N GLU A 31 11.48 4.41 10.36
CA GLU A 31 11.70 5.83 10.70
C GLU A 31 13.18 6.18 10.79
N LYS A 32 13.99 5.34 11.43
CA LYS A 32 15.44 5.49 11.54
C LYS A 32 16.11 5.54 10.17
N ILE A 33 15.77 4.60 9.26
CA ILE A 33 16.32 4.57 7.90
C ILE A 33 16.01 5.88 7.17
N VAL A 34 14.76 6.35 7.24
CA VAL A 34 14.33 7.55 6.51
C VAL A 34 14.92 8.82 7.12
N LYS A 35 15.07 8.91 8.45
CA LYS A 35 15.76 10.03 9.13
C LYS A 35 17.24 10.09 8.75
N GLU A 36 17.93 8.95 8.72
CA GLU A 36 19.33 8.86 8.32
C GLU A 36 19.51 9.23 6.83
N ALA A 37 18.59 8.81 5.96
CA ALA A 37 18.57 9.23 4.57
C ALA A 37 18.39 10.74 4.42
N ASN A 38 17.45 11.32 5.16
CA ASN A 38 17.18 12.75 5.13
C ASN A 38 18.39 13.59 5.63
N ALA A 39 19.13 13.12 6.62
CA ALA A 39 20.37 13.76 7.09
C ALA A 39 21.48 13.77 6.03
N ARG A 40 21.38 12.95 4.99
CA ARG A 40 22.30 12.86 3.84
C ARG A 40 21.73 13.45 2.55
N ASP A 41 20.68 14.26 2.64
CA ASP A 41 19.97 14.82 1.47
C ASP A 41 19.48 13.75 0.46
N ILE A 42 19.03 12.59 0.97
CA ILE A 42 18.43 11.53 0.19
C ILE A 42 16.93 11.56 0.42
N GLN A 43 16.14 11.87 -0.62
CA GLN A 43 14.69 11.72 -0.55
C GLN A 43 14.33 10.23 -0.50
N LEU A 44 14.01 9.75 0.69
CA LEU A 44 13.55 8.39 0.96
C LEU A 44 12.29 8.47 1.82
N ARG A 45 11.24 7.76 1.44
CA ARG A 45 9.92 7.81 2.09
C ARG A 45 9.35 6.42 2.28
N ILE A 46 8.67 6.24 3.40
CA ILE A 46 7.95 5.00 3.71
C ILE A 46 6.67 4.95 2.89
N LEU A 47 6.36 3.77 2.33
CA LEU A 47 5.10 3.47 1.65
C LEU A 47 4.51 2.14 2.15
N GLY A 48 3.51 1.61 1.49
CA GLY A 48 2.94 0.32 1.85
C GLY A 48 2.15 0.30 3.16
N GLY A 49 2.13 -0.86 3.78
CA GLY A 49 1.40 -1.07 5.04
C GLY A 49 1.94 -0.24 6.21
N LEU A 50 3.26 -0.02 6.27
CA LEU A 50 3.86 0.87 7.27
C LEU A 50 3.47 2.32 7.05
N GLY A 51 3.36 2.78 5.79
CA GLY A 51 2.85 4.10 5.49
C GLY A 51 1.44 4.31 6.05
N VAL A 52 0.54 3.32 5.91
CA VAL A 52 -0.79 3.35 6.56
C VAL A 52 -0.66 3.50 8.07
N ALA A 53 0.23 2.74 8.70
CA ALA A 53 0.42 2.78 10.16
C ALA A 53 0.93 4.16 10.63
N PHE A 54 1.87 4.77 9.92
CA PHE A 54 2.40 6.09 10.25
C PHE A 54 1.34 7.19 10.17
N HIS A 55 0.51 7.19 9.12
CA HIS A 55 -0.59 8.14 8.94
C HIS A 55 -1.76 7.91 9.88
N SER A 56 -1.87 6.73 10.49
CA SER A 56 -3.03 6.33 11.30
C SER A 56 -2.66 5.96 12.74
N GLN A 57 -1.57 6.51 13.28
CA GLN A 57 -1.08 6.16 14.63
C GLN A 57 -2.14 6.37 15.72
N GLU A 58 -2.88 7.47 15.67
CA GLU A 58 -3.95 7.79 16.63
C GLU A 58 -5.18 6.86 16.51
N PHE A 59 -5.24 6.06 15.43
CA PHE A 59 -6.36 5.17 15.11
C PHE A 59 -5.98 3.68 15.21
N ARG A 60 -4.94 3.32 15.96
CA ARG A 60 -4.53 1.92 16.15
C ARG A 60 -5.65 1.04 16.71
N ASP A 61 -6.52 1.60 17.55
CA ASP A 61 -7.67 0.86 18.08
C ASP A 61 -8.69 0.54 16.97
N PHE A 62 -8.89 1.44 16.02
CA PHE A 62 -9.72 1.14 14.84
C PHE A 62 -9.08 0.06 13.97
N ALA A 63 -7.77 0.09 13.73
CA ALA A 63 -7.05 -0.95 13.01
C ALA A 63 -7.16 -2.32 13.69
N ARG A 64 -7.13 -2.37 15.03
CA ARG A 64 -7.36 -3.59 15.81
C ARG A 64 -8.80 -4.10 15.65
N LYS A 65 -9.79 -3.22 15.72
CA LYS A 65 -11.21 -3.58 15.49
C LYS A 65 -11.41 -4.21 14.10
N LEU A 66 -10.73 -3.69 13.08
CA LEU A 66 -10.74 -4.27 11.74
C LEU A 66 -9.98 -5.60 11.64
N GLY A 67 -9.29 -6.03 12.70
CA GLY A 67 -8.42 -7.19 12.65
C GLY A 67 -7.26 -6.99 11.65
N ARG A 68 -6.77 -5.75 11.48
CA ARG A 68 -5.61 -5.46 10.64
C ARG A 68 -4.31 -5.84 11.35
N VAL A 69 -4.25 -5.62 12.64
CA VAL A 69 -3.11 -5.97 13.49
C VAL A 69 -2.97 -7.49 13.58
N GLY A 70 -1.77 -8.00 13.36
CA GLY A 70 -1.50 -9.45 13.39
C GLY A 70 -1.85 -10.20 12.10
N THR A 71 -2.18 -9.51 11.00
CA THR A 71 -2.56 -10.13 9.71
C THR A 71 -1.39 -10.37 8.75
N GLY A 72 -0.15 -10.41 9.23
CA GLY A 72 1.03 -10.70 8.41
C GLY A 72 1.04 -12.14 7.86
N ALA A 73 2.00 -12.43 6.98
CA ALA A 73 2.23 -13.78 6.44
C ALA A 73 2.66 -14.78 7.53
N ILE A 74 3.20 -14.27 8.64
CA ILE A 74 3.51 -15.04 9.85
C ILE A 74 2.38 -14.77 10.85
N GLU A 75 1.78 -15.82 11.40
CA GLU A 75 0.71 -15.71 12.38
C GLU A 75 1.12 -14.81 13.56
N GLY A 76 0.28 -13.84 13.89
CA GLY A 76 0.54 -12.85 14.94
C GLY A 76 1.48 -11.71 14.54
N GLN A 77 2.14 -11.74 13.38
CA GLN A 77 2.99 -10.67 12.88
C GLN A 77 2.23 -9.76 11.90
N GLU A 78 2.31 -8.46 12.07
CA GLU A 78 1.57 -7.49 11.25
C GLU A 78 2.28 -7.18 9.93
N TYR A 79 3.60 -7.04 9.96
CA TYR A 79 4.44 -6.68 8.80
C TYR A 79 5.49 -7.76 8.53
N SER A 80 5.92 -7.89 7.28
CA SER A 80 6.97 -8.82 6.85
C SER A 80 8.21 -8.10 6.33
N ASP A 81 8.06 -6.87 5.90
CA ASP A 81 9.01 -6.07 5.15
C ASP A 81 8.80 -4.57 5.39
N ILE A 82 9.75 -3.79 4.91
CA ILE A 82 9.69 -2.32 4.88
C ILE A 82 9.76 -1.90 3.42
N ASP A 83 8.72 -1.21 2.93
CA ASP A 83 8.68 -0.65 1.60
C ASP A 83 9.07 0.82 1.62
N LEU A 84 10.02 1.22 0.76
CA LEU A 84 10.53 2.58 0.65
C LEU A 84 10.55 3.05 -0.80
N MET A 85 10.31 4.35 -1.01
CA MET A 85 10.39 5.03 -2.29
C MET A 85 11.48 6.08 -2.26
N SER A 86 12.31 6.12 -3.32
CA SER A 86 13.32 7.14 -3.53
C SER A 86 13.34 7.60 -4.98
N TYR A 87 14.16 8.60 -5.29
CA TYR A 87 14.43 8.98 -6.66
C TYR A 87 15.60 8.19 -7.24
N ARG A 88 15.54 7.87 -8.52
CA ARG A 88 16.62 7.18 -9.25
C ARG A 88 17.96 7.91 -9.14
N LYS A 89 17.95 9.24 -9.10
CA LYS A 89 19.16 10.06 -8.89
C LYS A 89 19.89 9.76 -7.58
N HIS A 90 19.19 9.18 -6.58
CA HIS A 90 19.77 8.82 -5.29
C HIS A 90 20.17 7.34 -5.17
N ARG A 91 20.05 6.56 -6.24
CA ARG A 91 20.23 5.10 -6.21
C ARG A 91 21.56 4.64 -5.60
N ASP A 92 22.65 5.32 -5.94
CA ASP A 92 23.97 4.98 -5.41
C ASP A 92 24.12 5.45 -3.96
N LYS A 93 23.66 6.64 -3.62
CA LYS A 93 23.63 7.14 -2.24
C LYS A 93 22.79 6.23 -1.31
N VAL A 94 21.66 5.70 -1.80
CA VAL A 94 20.83 4.72 -1.06
C VAL A 94 21.65 3.45 -0.82
N LYS A 95 22.39 2.97 -1.80
CA LYS A 95 23.27 1.79 -1.63
C LYS A 95 24.35 2.04 -0.56
N GLU A 96 24.97 3.21 -0.56
CA GLU A 96 25.96 3.61 0.45
C GLU A 96 25.34 3.70 1.84
N LEU A 97 24.17 4.37 1.97
CA LEU A 97 23.40 4.45 3.21
C LEU A 97 23.17 3.06 3.84
N PHE A 98 22.61 2.12 3.07
CA PHE A 98 22.34 0.78 3.58
C PHE A 98 23.62 0.00 3.90
N SER A 99 24.70 0.20 3.16
CA SER A 99 26.01 -0.39 3.46
C SER A 99 26.56 0.12 4.80
N ASP A 100 26.48 1.43 5.06
CA ASP A 100 26.92 2.04 6.32
C ASP A 100 26.09 1.54 7.51
N MET A 101 24.79 1.37 7.31
CA MET A 101 23.86 0.78 8.27
C MET A 101 24.00 -0.75 8.40
N LYS A 102 24.98 -1.36 7.69
CA LYS A 102 25.30 -2.81 7.74
C LYS A 102 24.21 -3.72 7.17
N TYR A 103 23.33 -3.21 6.32
CA TYR A 103 22.39 -4.02 5.56
C TYR A 103 23.08 -4.75 4.42
N ALA A 104 22.73 -6.01 4.22
CA ALA A 104 23.23 -6.79 3.10
C ALA A 104 22.34 -6.60 1.86
N LYS A 105 22.92 -6.15 0.75
CA LYS A 105 22.18 -6.01 -0.51
C LYS A 105 21.94 -7.38 -1.13
N ARG A 106 20.68 -7.67 -1.50
CA ARG A 106 20.33 -8.85 -2.27
C ARG A 106 20.96 -8.79 -3.67
N ARG A 107 21.49 -9.90 -4.16
CA ARG A 107 21.95 -10.00 -5.55
C ARG A 107 20.78 -9.78 -6.50
N ALA A 108 20.99 -8.95 -7.53
CA ALA A 108 19.95 -8.68 -8.51
C ALA A 108 19.59 -9.96 -9.29
N THR A 109 18.29 -10.26 -9.35
CA THR A 109 17.73 -11.24 -10.27
C THR A 109 17.20 -10.51 -11.50
N LEU A 110 16.92 -11.22 -12.60
CA LEU A 110 16.32 -10.61 -13.80
C LEU A 110 15.02 -9.88 -13.46
N SER A 111 14.18 -10.44 -12.59
CA SER A 111 12.94 -9.83 -12.13
C SER A 111 13.19 -8.56 -11.31
N SER A 112 14.13 -8.56 -10.35
CA SER A 112 14.44 -7.36 -9.56
C SER A 112 15.13 -6.27 -10.36
N ALA A 113 15.91 -6.63 -11.38
CA ALA A 113 16.50 -5.67 -12.30
C ALA A 113 15.42 -4.99 -13.18
N ALA A 114 14.44 -5.76 -13.67
CA ALA A 114 13.32 -5.25 -14.46
C ALA A 114 12.38 -4.35 -13.64
N SER A 115 12.21 -4.62 -12.33
CA SER A 115 11.39 -3.83 -11.43
C SER A 115 12.06 -2.56 -10.90
N GLU A 116 13.31 -2.30 -11.30
CA GLU A 116 14.08 -1.11 -10.88
C GLU A 116 14.17 -0.91 -9.36
N ARG A 117 14.08 -2.00 -8.57
CA ARG A 117 14.14 -1.96 -7.11
C ARG A 117 15.46 -2.49 -6.57
N GLN A 118 15.79 -2.11 -5.35
CA GLN A 118 16.87 -2.67 -4.55
C GLN A 118 16.30 -3.31 -3.30
N ILE A 119 16.77 -4.51 -2.98
CA ILE A 119 16.33 -5.26 -1.80
C ILE A 119 17.51 -5.38 -0.85
N TYR A 120 17.27 -5.12 0.42
CA TYR A 120 18.25 -5.17 1.48
C TYR A 120 17.75 -6.04 2.63
N TYR A 121 18.66 -6.83 3.20
CA TYR A 121 18.38 -7.64 4.38
C TYR A 121 18.83 -6.90 5.64
N HIS A 122 17.99 -6.89 6.65
CA HIS A 122 18.33 -6.37 7.97
C HIS A 122 19.60 -7.06 8.50
N PRO A 123 20.53 -6.35 9.20
CA PRO A 123 21.80 -6.91 9.66
C PRO A 123 21.68 -8.19 10.52
N LYS A 124 20.57 -8.34 11.25
CA LYS A 124 20.25 -9.53 12.03
C LYS A 124 19.33 -10.53 11.29
N GLY A 125 19.10 -10.34 9.99
CA GLY A 125 18.22 -11.19 9.19
C GLY A 125 16.74 -11.18 9.58
N TRP A 126 16.27 -10.14 10.28
CA TRP A 126 14.90 -10.11 10.80
C TRP A 126 13.86 -9.95 9.70
N PHE A 127 14.10 -9.02 8.78
CA PHE A 127 13.24 -8.70 7.64
C PHE A 127 14.09 -8.17 6.48
N TYR A 128 13.44 -7.86 5.39
CA TYR A 128 14.08 -7.16 4.28
C TYR A 128 13.41 -5.81 4.05
N VAL A 129 14.12 -4.96 3.31
CA VAL A 129 13.69 -3.62 2.92
C VAL A 129 13.71 -3.55 1.41
N ASP A 130 12.57 -3.23 0.81
CA ASP A 130 12.42 -2.98 -0.62
C ASP A 130 12.50 -1.47 -0.88
N VAL A 131 13.42 -1.05 -1.74
CA VAL A 131 13.53 0.35 -2.17
C VAL A 131 13.20 0.45 -3.65
N PHE A 132 12.12 1.15 -3.96
CA PHE A 132 11.68 1.48 -5.30
C PHE A 132 12.19 2.85 -5.73
N PHE A 133 12.31 3.09 -7.06
CA PHE A 133 12.87 4.34 -7.57
C PHE A 133 11.93 4.97 -8.61
N ASP A 134 11.59 6.25 -8.41
CA ASP A 134 10.71 7.10 -9.24
C ASP A 134 9.30 6.56 -9.43
N LYS A 135 9.14 5.25 -9.60
CA LYS A 135 7.86 4.61 -9.90
C LYS A 135 7.67 3.32 -9.13
N LEU A 136 6.47 3.10 -8.67
CA LEU A 136 6.04 1.78 -8.19
C LEU A 136 5.58 0.97 -9.41
N VAL A 137 6.48 0.13 -9.95
CA VAL A 137 6.21 -0.68 -11.16
C VAL A 137 5.74 -2.09 -10.88
N VAL A 138 5.96 -2.61 -9.66
CA VAL A 138 5.42 -3.90 -9.18
C VAL A 138 3.96 -3.73 -8.75
N ALA A 139 3.13 -3.29 -9.70
CA ALA A 139 1.76 -2.89 -9.49
C ALA A 139 0.94 -3.16 -10.75
N ASN A 140 -0.38 -3.37 -10.60
CA ASN A 140 -1.25 -3.50 -11.76
C ASN A 140 -1.31 -2.20 -12.57
N HIS A 141 -1.20 -1.04 -11.90
CA HIS A 141 -1.11 0.28 -12.52
C HIS A 141 0.08 1.02 -11.90
N PRO A 142 1.17 1.26 -12.67
CA PRO A 142 2.34 1.95 -12.16
C PRO A 142 2.03 3.38 -11.68
N ILE A 143 2.54 3.72 -10.49
CA ILE A 143 2.37 5.05 -9.89
C ILE A 143 3.72 5.78 -9.99
N ASN A 144 3.69 7.02 -10.49
CA ASN A 144 4.86 7.87 -10.61
C ASN A 144 4.98 8.78 -9.38
N PHE A 145 6.14 8.73 -8.70
CA PHE A 145 6.43 9.51 -7.51
C PHE A 145 7.37 10.70 -7.75
N VAL A 146 7.75 10.96 -9.01
CA VAL A 146 8.61 12.11 -9.34
C VAL A 146 7.90 13.42 -8.94
N GLY A 147 8.57 14.22 -8.10
CA GLY A 147 8.03 15.48 -7.57
C GLY A 147 7.01 15.30 -6.43
N ARG A 148 6.95 14.10 -5.84
CA ARG A 148 5.98 13.82 -4.76
C ARG A 148 6.63 13.47 -3.42
N LEU A 149 7.91 13.09 -3.40
CA LEU A 149 8.58 12.71 -2.16
C LEU A 149 8.90 13.89 -1.24
N GLU A 150 8.78 15.11 -1.75
CA GLU A 150 8.93 16.36 -0.98
C GLU A 150 7.64 16.78 -0.27
N LEU A 151 6.50 16.18 -0.63
CA LEU A 151 5.18 16.60 -0.16
C LEU A 151 4.88 16.15 1.27
N ASP A 152 5.55 15.08 1.74
CA ASP A 152 5.37 14.56 3.09
C ASP A 152 6.65 13.90 3.64
N PHE A 153 6.67 13.69 4.97
CA PHE A 153 7.76 13.06 5.71
C PHE A 153 7.22 12.47 7.03
N PRO A 154 7.59 11.26 7.44
CA PRO A 154 8.59 10.34 6.87
C PRO A 154 8.06 9.44 5.75
N THR A 155 6.79 9.55 5.42
CA THR A 155 6.04 8.75 4.44
C THR A 155 5.87 9.47 3.10
N VAL A 156 5.37 8.76 2.09
CA VAL A 156 4.68 9.40 0.97
C VAL A 156 3.32 9.91 1.45
N THR A 157 2.63 10.76 0.67
CA THR A 157 1.35 11.35 1.11
C THR A 157 0.26 10.27 1.32
N VAL A 158 -0.72 10.55 2.18
CA VAL A 158 -1.93 9.72 2.37
C VAL A 158 -2.59 9.38 1.04
N THR A 159 -2.64 10.35 0.12
CA THR A 159 -3.21 10.17 -1.23
C THR A 159 -2.44 9.13 -2.03
N ASP A 160 -1.11 9.16 -1.99
CA ASP A 160 -0.26 8.20 -2.70
C ASP A 160 -0.44 6.79 -2.14
N ILE A 161 -0.55 6.64 -0.82
CA ILE A 161 -0.79 5.34 -0.17
C ILE A 161 -2.18 4.81 -0.54
N LEU A 162 -3.21 5.65 -0.55
CA LEU A 162 -4.53 5.20 -0.99
C LEU A 162 -4.49 4.72 -2.45
N LEU A 163 -3.85 5.47 -3.35
CA LEU A 163 -3.69 5.08 -4.75
C LEU A 163 -2.92 3.76 -4.90
N GLU A 164 -1.88 3.55 -4.10
CA GLU A 164 -1.12 2.29 -4.05
C GLU A 164 -2.02 1.10 -3.71
N LYS A 165 -2.98 1.28 -2.81
CA LYS A 165 -3.92 0.22 -2.43
C LYS A 165 -5.00 -0.01 -3.47
N ILE A 166 -5.67 1.02 -3.94
CA ILE A 166 -6.82 0.89 -4.86
C ILE A 166 -6.42 0.59 -6.31
N GLN A 167 -5.13 0.64 -6.68
CA GLN A 167 -4.64 0.30 -8.02
C GLN A 167 -4.58 -1.21 -8.27
N MET A 168 -4.63 -2.05 -7.23
CA MET A 168 -4.51 -3.50 -7.37
C MET A 168 -5.79 -4.09 -7.94
N TRP A 169 -5.67 -4.88 -9.02
CA TRP A 169 -6.81 -5.57 -9.61
C TRP A 169 -6.86 -7.03 -9.16
N GLU A 170 -5.92 -7.84 -9.63
CA GLU A 170 -5.88 -9.27 -9.31
C GLU A 170 -5.40 -9.57 -7.88
N ALA A 171 -4.55 -8.71 -7.34
CA ALA A 171 -3.93 -8.90 -6.04
C ALA A 171 -4.51 -8.00 -4.92
N PHE A 172 -5.69 -7.38 -5.15
CA PHE A 172 -6.38 -6.61 -4.11
C PHE A 172 -6.78 -7.54 -2.96
N SER A 173 -6.08 -7.45 -1.87
CA SER A 173 -6.18 -8.36 -0.73
C SER A 173 -7.09 -7.83 0.38
N ILE A 174 -7.42 -8.70 1.35
CA ILE A 174 -8.12 -8.29 2.58
C ILE A 174 -7.30 -7.28 3.37
N LYS A 175 -5.97 -7.36 3.32
CA LYS A 175 -5.10 -6.34 3.93
C LYS A 175 -5.30 -4.98 3.26
N ASP A 176 -5.31 -4.93 1.92
CA ASP A 176 -5.52 -3.68 1.19
C ASP A 176 -6.91 -3.10 1.45
N LEU A 177 -7.94 -3.95 1.55
CA LEU A 177 -9.28 -3.54 1.98
C LEU A 177 -9.23 -2.87 3.36
N LYS A 178 -8.63 -3.53 4.36
CA LYS A 178 -8.53 -3.01 5.72
C LYS A 178 -7.70 -1.73 5.77
N ASP A 179 -6.60 -1.66 5.03
CA ASP A 179 -5.77 -0.46 4.89
C ASP A 179 -6.57 0.71 4.29
N CYS A 180 -7.36 0.46 3.23
CA CYS A 180 -8.28 1.48 2.67
C CYS A 180 -9.33 1.95 3.67
N LEU A 181 -9.94 1.04 4.42
CA LEU A 181 -10.93 1.39 5.45
C LEU A 181 -10.31 2.27 6.54
N ILE A 182 -9.07 1.97 6.96
CA ILE A 182 -8.33 2.78 7.93
C ILE A 182 -8.10 4.18 7.36
N LEU A 183 -7.52 4.30 6.16
CA LEU A 183 -7.23 5.59 5.53
C LEU A 183 -8.50 6.43 5.32
N LEU A 184 -9.58 5.84 4.82
CA LEU A 184 -10.84 6.52 4.60
C LEU A 184 -11.54 6.93 5.90
N ARG A 185 -11.37 6.16 6.98
CA ARG A 185 -11.91 6.52 8.31
C ARG A 185 -11.15 7.69 8.91
N THR A 186 -9.84 7.71 8.78
CA THR A 186 -8.94 8.62 9.52
C THR A 186 -8.72 9.96 8.83
N HIS A 187 -8.77 10.00 7.49
CA HIS A 187 -8.43 11.20 6.71
C HIS A 187 -9.63 11.77 5.98
N SER A 188 -9.67 13.10 5.87
CA SER A 188 -10.69 13.80 5.06
C SER A 188 -10.36 13.73 3.57
N ILE A 189 -11.40 13.88 2.75
CA ILE A 189 -11.29 14.06 1.29
C ILE A 189 -11.34 15.55 1.01
N GLU A 190 -10.26 16.12 0.47
CA GLU A 190 -10.15 17.54 0.15
C GLU A 190 -9.85 17.77 -1.34
N GLU A 191 -10.18 18.94 -1.84
CA GLU A 191 -9.88 19.34 -3.22
C GLU A 191 -8.53 20.05 -3.37
N LYS A 192 -7.79 20.18 -2.29
CA LYS A 192 -6.45 20.79 -2.25
C LYS A 192 -5.51 19.88 -1.49
N ILE A 193 -4.25 19.89 -1.88
CA ILE A 193 -3.22 19.21 -1.14
C ILE A 193 -3.06 19.87 0.25
N GLN A 194 -3.27 19.08 1.28
CA GLN A 194 -3.04 19.43 2.67
C GLN A 194 -2.42 18.23 3.36
N LYS A 195 -1.69 18.51 4.45
CA LYS A 195 -1.13 17.42 5.26
C LYS A 195 -2.25 16.56 5.83
N GLU A 196 -2.03 15.25 5.86
CA GLU A 196 -2.98 14.26 6.39
C GLU A 196 -4.38 14.30 5.75
N THR A 197 -4.44 14.65 4.45
CA THR A 197 -5.69 14.61 3.69
C THR A 197 -5.53 13.85 2.36
N ILE A 198 -6.64 13.33 1.84
CA ILE A 198 -6.70 12.71 0.52
C ILE A 198 -7.06 13.78 -0.49
N ASP A 199 -6.13 14.11 -1.39
CA ASP A 199 -6.31 15.09 -2.47
C ASP A 199 -7.16 14.50 -3.60
N ALA A 200 -8.46 14.80 -3.58
CA ALA A 200 -9.41 14.33 -4.57
C ALA A 200 -9.12 14.87 -5.99
N ASN A 201 -8.57 16.07 -6.11
CA ASN A 201 -8.20 16.64 -7.40
C ASN A 201 -7.04 15.90 -8.05
N TYR A 202 -6.02 15.56 -7.26
CA TYR A 202 -4.90 14.75 -7.76
C TYR A 202 -5.35 13.34 -8.18
N VAL A 203 -6.16 12.67 -7.36
CA VAL A 203 -6.74 11.37 -7.71
C VAL A 203 -7.55 11.47 -9.00
N ALA A 204 -8.47 12.43 -9.09
CA ALA A 204 -9.32 12.61 -10.25
C ALA A 204 -8.52 12.87 -11.53
N LYS A 205 -7.52 13.77 -11.46
CA LYS A 205 -6.63 14.07 -12.58
C LYS A 205 -5.85 12.85 -13.04
N LEU A 206 -5.23 12.11 -12.11
CA LEU A 206 -4.47 10.91 -12.43
C LEU A 206 -5.35 9.86 -13.13
N LEU A 207 -6.53 9.59 -12.59
CA LEU A 207 -7.45 8.61 -13.14
C LEU A 207 -8.11 9.06 -14.45
N SER A 208 -8.15 10.36 -14.74
CA SER A 208 -8.66 10.89 -16.02
C SER A 208 -7.71 10.68 -17.19
N GLU A 209 -6.44 10.37 -16.95
CA GLU A 209 -5.43 10.12 -17.97
C GLU A 209 -5.31 8.64 -18.35
N ASP A 210 -5.68 7.72 -17.46
CA ASP A 210 -5.58 6.27 -17.65
C ASP A 210 -6.90 5.57 -17.35
N TRP A 211 -7.59 5.09 -18.39
CA TRP A 211 -8.86 4.37 -18.27
C TRP A 211 -8.71 3.07 -17.45
N GLY A 212 -7.62 2.36 -17.63
CA GLY A 212 -7.39 1.09 -16.91
C GLY A 212 -7.27 1.33 -15.41
N PHE A 213 -6.48 2.32 -15.01
CA PHE A 213 -6.35 2.69 -13.61
C PHE A 213 -7.67 3.23 -13.05
N TRP A 214 -8.36 4.10 -13.80
CA TRP A 214 -9.69 4.59 -13.42
C TRP A 214 -10.66 3.42 -13.18
N PHE A 215 -10.73 2.46 -14.11
CA PHE A 215 -11.63 1.32 -13.99
C PHE A 215 -11.33 0.48 -12.74
N THR A 216 -10.06 0.17 -12.51
CA THR A 216 -9.62 -0.58 -11.33
C THR A 216 -9.91 0.17 -10.04
N ALA A 217 -9.47 1.41 -9.91
CA ALA A 217 -9.59 2.21 -8.70
C ALA A 217 -11.06 2.46 -8.32
N THR A 218 -11.89 2.87 -9.30
CA THR A 218 -13.32 3.11 -9.04
C THR A 218 -14.07 1.82 -8.72
N THR A 219 -13.71 0.70 -9.34
CA THR A 219 -14.28 -0.62 -9.02
C THR A 219 -13.91 -1.03 -7.60
N ASN A 220 -12.64 -0.87 -7.20
CA ASN A 220 -12.22 -1.20 -5.84
C ASN A 220 -12.88 -0.31 -4.78
N LEU A 221 -13.01 0.99 -5.03
CA LEU A 221 -13.76 1.89 -4.13
C LEU A 221 -15.23 1.47 -3.98
N LYS A 222 -15.89 1.07 -5.08
CA LYS A 222 -17.26 0.55 -5.04
C LYS A 222 -17.35 -0.79 -4.29
N LYS A 223 -16.35 -1.68 -4.45
CA LYS A 223 -16.27 -2.92 -3.68
C LYS A 223 -16.10 -2.65 -2.17
N ILE A 224 -15.20 -1.72 -1.80
CA ILE A 224 -15.01 -1.31 -0.40
C ILE A 224 -16.32 -0.79 0.17
N LYS A 225 -17.03 0.08 -0.58
CA LYS A 225 -18.34 0.61 -0.18
C LYS A 225 -19.36 -0.51 0.02
N LYS A 226 -19.47 -1.44 -0.92
CA LYS A 226 -20.38 -2.59 -0.81
C LYS A 226 -20.01 -3.46 0.38
N PHE A 227 -18.72 -3.77 0.57
CA PHE A 227 -18.24 -4.56 1.69
C PHE A 227 -18.67 -3.95 3.02
N ILE A 228 -18.48 -2.63 3.22
CA ILE A 228 -18.80 -2.01 4.50
C ILE A 228 -20.29 -1.91 4.76
N PHE A 229 -21.13 -1.85 3.72
CA PHE A 229 -22.58 -1.95 3.87
C PHE A 229 -23.06 -3.36 4.20
N GLU A 230 -22.38 -4.38 3.69
CA GLU A 230 -22.70 -5.78 3.94
C GLU A 230 -21.81 -6.40 5.03
N ILE A 231 -21.23 -5.57 5.89
CA ILE A 231 -20.19 -5.96 6.84
C ILE A 231 -20.67 -7.01 7.83
N GLU A 232 -21.95 -7.01 8.20
CA GLU A 232 -22.56 -8.01 9.09
C GLU A 232 -22.46 -9.42 8.51
N LYS A 233 -22.55 -9.53 7.16
CA LYS A 233 -22.48 -10.81 6.46
C LYS A 233 -21.04 -11.15 6.07
N LEU A 234 -20.32 -10.19 5.52
CA LEU A 234 -18.99 -10.39 4.91
C LEU A 234 -17.84 -10.26 5.91
N GLY A 235 -18.05 -9.52 6.98
CA GLY A 235 -17.01 -9.24 7.99
C GLY A 235 -16.45 -10.51 8.64
N VAL A 236 -17.32 -11.44 8.99
CA VAL A 236 -16.93 -12.70 9.63
C VAL A 236 -15.99 -13.51 8.73
N GLU A 237 -16.22 -13.52 7.42
CA GLU A 237 -15.40 -14.26 6.44
C GLU A 237 -13.95 -13.72 6.36
N VAL A 238 -13.74 -12.46 6.73
CA VAL A 238 -12.42 -11.80 6.73
C VAL A 238 -11.84 -11.60 8.12
N GLY A 239 -12.41 -12.27 9.13
CA GLY A 239 -11.94 -12.17 10.52
C GLY A 239 -12.21 -10.80 11.15
N LEU A 240 -13.28 -10.12 10.74
CA LEU A 240 -13.75 -8.87 11.30
C LEU A 240 -15.06 -9.11 12.05
N ASP A 241 -15.13 -8.65 13.31
CA ASP A 241 -16.39 -8.65 14.05
C ASP A 241 -17.20 -7.38 13.73
N PRO A 242 -18.30 -7.49 12.97
CA PRO A 242 -19.09 -6.33 12.55
C PRO A 242 -19.60 -5.47 13.70
N ARG A 243 -19.84 -6.10 14.86
CA ARG A 243 -20.36 -5.41 16.06
C ARG A 243 -19.38 -4.39 16.64
N GLN A 244 -18.11 -4.46 16.25
CA GLN A 244 -17.08 -3.52 16.69
C GLN A 244 -17.10 -2.20 15.89
N LEU A 245 -17.79 -2.17 14.74
CA LEU A 245 -17.94 -0.96 13.94
C LEU A 245 -19.25 -0.26 14.23
N LYS A 246 -19.16 1.04 14.51
CA LYS A 246 -20.34 1.87 14.72
C LYS A 246 -20.96 2.25 13.38
N ASN A 247 -22.29 2.37 13.31
CA ASN A 247 -22.98 2.84 12.11
C ASN A 247 -22.46 4.19 11.61
N GLU A 248 -22.06 5.08 12.52
CA GLU A 248 -21.43 6.35 12.18
C GLU A 248 -20.10 6.18 11.42
N GLU A 249 -19.27 5.22 11.80
CA GLU A 249 -18.00 4.94 11.12
C GLU A 249 -18.25 4.39 9.71
N VAL A 250 -19.25 3.52 9.55
CA VAL A 250 -19.69 3.01 8.24
C VAL A 250 -20.18 4.15 7.36
N LEU A 251 -21.01 5.03 7.88
CA LEU A 251 -21.56 6.16 7.15
C LEU A 251 -20.46 7.13 6.69
N GLN A 252 -19.56 7.52 7.60
CA GLN A 252 -18.45 8.43 7.29
C GLN A 252 -17.53 7.88 6.19
N ILE A 253 -17.19 6.60 6.23
CA ILE A 253 -16.36 5.97 5.19
C ILE A 253 -17.11 5.99 3.85
N THR A 254 -18.38 5.66 3.86
CA THR A 254 -19.22 5.64 2.66
C THR A 254 -19.34 7.01 2.00
N GLU A 255 -19.61 8.05 2.79
CA GLU A 255 -19.70 9.44 2.30
C GLU A 255 -18.38 9.91 1.67
N LYS A 256 -17.24 9.54 2.28
CA LYS A 256 -15.91 9.85 1.71
C LYS A 256 -15.67 9.15 0.39
N ILE A 257 -16.05 7.86 0.28
CA ILE A 257 -15.95 7.13 -1.00
C ILE A 257 -16.82 7.82 -2.06
N ASP A 258 -18.05 8.19 -1.73
CA ASP A 258 -18.95 8.86 -2.66
C ASP A 258 -18.41 10.22 -3.13
N LYS A 259 -17.90 11.04 -2.19
CA LYS A 259 -17.25 12.31 -2.49
C LYS A 259 -16.07 12.13 -3.47
N LEU A 260 -15.23 11.11 -3.23
CA LEU A 260 -14.09 10.82 -4.10
C LEU A 260 -14.52 10.33 -5.48
N LEU A 261 -15.49 9.41 -5.55
CA LEU A 261 -16.04 8.89 -6.81
C LEU A 261 -16.70 10.00 -7.62
N GLU A 262 -17.48 10.86 -6.98
CA GLU A 262 -18.13 12.02 -7.62
C GLU A 262 -17.11 12.99 -8.22
N ARG A 263 -16.03 13.29 -7.48
CA ARG A 263 -14.95 14.16 -7.98
C ARG A 263 -14.22 13.53 -9.16
N VAL A 264 -13.93 12.22 -9.09
CA VAL A 264 -13.32 11.47 -10.19
C VAL A 264 -14.21 11.49 -11.43
N GLU A 265 -15.52 11.34 -11.29
CA GLU A 265 -16.45 11.32 -12.42
C GLU A 265 -16.57 12.70 -13.09
N LYS A 266 -16.58 13.77 -12.32
CA LYS A 266 -16.63 15.16 -12.82
C LYS A 266 -15.36 15.60 -13.58
N GLU A 267 -14.23 14.91 -13.39
CA GLU A 267 -12.98 15.28 -14.07
C GLU A 267 -13.06 15.00 -15.56
N PRO A 268 -12.74 15.98 -16.44
CA PRO A 268 -12.70 15.77 -17.89
C PRO A 268 -11.68 14.69 -18.28
N LYS A 269 -12.15 13.67 -19.00
CA LYS A 269 -11.32 12.53 -19.40
C LYS A 269 -10.47 12.88 -20.63
N SER A 270 -9.20 12.48 -20.63
CA SER A 270 -8.30 12.70 -21.75
C SER A 270 -8.75 11.95 -23.03
N PHE A 271 -8.23 12.36 -24.16
CA PHE A 271 -8.50 11.67 -25.44
C PHE A 271 -8.05 10.22 -25.40
N LYS A 272 -6.85 9.95 -24.86
CA LYS A 272 -6.32 8.60 -24.67
C LYS A 272 -7.25 7.74 -23.81
N TRP A 273 -7.74 8.27 -22.72
CA TRP A 273 -8.69 7.60 -21.84
C TRP A 273 -9.97 7.23 -22.62
N LYS A 274 -10.56 8.19 -23.36
CA LYS A 274 -11.79 7.98 -24.14
C LYS A 274 -11.62 6.90 -25.24
N MET A 275 -10.46 6.87 -25.90
CA MET A 275 -10.18 5.84 -26.90
C MET A 275 -10.02 4.47 -26.25
N ARG A 276 -9.36 4.38 -25.10
CA ARG A 276 -9.21 3.12 -24.35
C ARG A 276 -10.55 2.62 -23.81
N ALA A 277 -11.42 3.50 -23.37
CA ALA A 277 -12.77 3.19 -22.89
C ALA A 277 -13.63 2.47 -23.94
N LYS A 278 -13.48 2.77 -25.24
CA LYS A 278 -14.19 2.08 -26.34
C LYS A 278 -13.81 0.60 -26.43
N VAL A 279 -12.60 0.24 -26.03
CA VAL A 279 -12.13 -1.15 -25.97
C VAL A 279 -12.65 -1.83 -24.70
N GLY A 280 -12.73 -1.08 -23.60
CA GLY A 280 -13.21 -1.56 -22.31
C GLY A 280 -12.40 -2.75 -21.79
N THR A 281 -13.07 -3.68 -21.16
CA THR A 281 -12.46 -4.90 -20.57
C THR A 281 -12.20 -6.01 -21.59
N LYS A 282 -12.54 -5.83 -22.87
CA LYS A 282 -12.26 -6.80 -23.94
C LYS A 282 -10.77 -7.10 -24.12
N LYS A 283 -9.90 -6.16 -23.71
CA LYS A 283 -8.45 -6.35 -23.62
C LYS A 283 -8.00 -6.04 -22.20
N ARG A 284 -7.03 -6.81 -21.71
CA ARG A 284 -6.41 -6.58 -20.40
C ARG A 284 -6.02 -5.11 -20.26
N TRP A 285 -6.36 -4.51 -19.13
CA TRP A 285 -6.16 -3.08 -18.84
C TRP A 285 -5.17 -2.81 -17.73
N TYR A 286 -4.61 -3.85 -17.16
CA TYR A 286 -3.66 -3.82 -16.06
C TYR A 286 -2.42 -4.67 -16.39
N ASN A 287 -1.31 -4.37 -15.72
CA ASN A 287 -0.11 -5.20 -15.78
C ASN A 287 -0.30 -6.44 -14.89
N PRO A 288 0.07 -7.64 -15.35
CA PRO A 288 0.08 -8.81 -14.48
C PRO A 288 1.15 -8.61 -13.40
N VAL A 289 0.81 -8.96 -12.18
CA VAL A 289 1.75 -9.04 -11.05
C VAL A 289 1.84 -10.47 -10.57
N GLU A 290 3.03 -10.90 -10.13
CA GLU A 290 3.18 -12.20 -9.49
C GLU A 290 2.33 -12.23 -8.22
N ARG A 291 1.39 -13.17 -8.15
CA ARG A 291 0.59 -13.39 -6.94
C ARG A 291 1.46 -14.15 -5.93
N PRO A 292 1.56 -13.69 -4.68
CA PRO A 292 2.00 -14.59 -3.61
C PRO A 292 0.97 -15.73 -3.50
N GLU A 293 1.43 -16.98 -3.52
CA GLU A 293 0.56 -18.18 -3.40
C GLU A 293 -0.27 -18.22 -2.09
N THR A 294 0.06 -17.32 -1.16
CA THR A 294 -0.53 -17.23 0.19
C THR A 294 -1.60 -16.14 0.35
N VAL A 295 -1.97 -15.42 -0.71
CA VAL A 295 -3.03 -14.39 -0.58
C VAL A 295 -4.39 -15.08 -0.55
N GLY A 296 -4.76 -15.57 0.63
CA GLY A 296 -6.13 -16.04 0.89
C GLY A 296 -7.14 -14.90 0.81
N GLY A 297 -8.36 -15.18 0.39
CA GLY A 297 -9.49 -14.26 0.45
C GLY A 297 -10.00 -13.70 -0.87
N PHE A 298 -9.55 -14.23 -2.02
CA PHE A 298 -10.10 -13.83 -3.34
C PHE A 298 -11.57 -14.23 -3.52
N GLY A 299 -12.05 -15.30 -2.88
CA GLY A 299 -13.43 -15.76 -2.99
C GLY A 299 -14.48 -14.72 -2.58
N ILE A 300 -14.14 -13.83 -1.65
CA ILE A 300 -15.05 -12.73 -1.26
C ILE A 300 -15.25 -11.73 -2.41
N TRP A 301 -14.20 -11.44 -3.17
CA TRP A 301 -14.28 -10.52 -4.30
C TRP A 301 -15.06 -11.11 -5.47
N GLU A 302 -14.93 -12.39 -5.72
CA GLU A 302 -15.76 -13.11 -6.71
C GLU A 302 -17.24 -13.04 -6.29
N THR A 303 -17.55 -13.34 -5.04
CA THR A 303 -18.92 -13.23 -4.50
C THR A 303 -19.49 -11.80 -4.56
N LEU A 304 -18.64 -10.78 -4.41
CA LEU A 304 -19.04 -9.38 -4.51
C LEU A 304 -19.21 -8.89 -5.96
N LEU A 305 -18.63 -9.59 -6.94
CA LEU A 305 -18.71 -9.22 -8.34
C LEU A 305 -19.87 -9.90 -9.08
N GLU A 306 -20.32 -11.07 -8.62
CA GLU A 306 -21.36 -11.89 -9.31
C GLU A 306 -22.80 -11.44 -9.04
N LYS A 307 -23.01 -10.34 -8.35
CA LYS A 307 -24.33 -9.71 -8.11
C LYS A 307 -24.32 -8.25 -8.50
#